data_4676d4789c845d8ea57d0beded570f01
#
_entry.id   4676d4789c845d8ea57d0beded570f01
#
_cell.length_a   1.000
_cell.length_b   1.000
_cell.length_c   1.000
_cell.angle_alpha   90.00
_cell.angle_beta   90.00
_cell.angle_gamma   90.00
#
_symmetry.space_group_name_H-M   'P 1'
#
loop_
_entity.id
_entity.type
_entity.pdbx_description
1 polymer ?
#
loop_
_entity_poly.entity_id
_entity_poly.type
_entity_poly.pdbx_seq_one_letter_code
_entity_poly.pdbx_strand_id
1 'polypeptide(L)'
;MSVSLQKGQKVSLSKDNQGLAQVIVGLGWDEVKRKGGLFSRKPQAIDCDASAILLKNGKLCGKEDLVYFGNLRHKSDAVMHQGDNLTGAGDGDDEQIFVDLKAIPESVDKIAFTVTIYEAQERRQNFGQVSNAYIRIVDEDTNQELIRYDLGEDFSIETAIVVGELYRHNGEWKFNAIGSGFQGGLAALCGHYGIQVA
;
A
#
# COMPACT_ATOMS: atom_id res chain seq x y z
N MET A 1 -17.41 12.16 7.19
CA MET A 1 -17.73 10.73 7.41
C MET A 1 -16.83 9.92 6.51
N SER A 2 -16.16 8.90 7.06
CA SER A 2 -15.34 7.96 6.28
C SER A 2 -16.23 7.08 5.39
N VAL A 3 -15.75 6.75 4.18
CA VAL A 3 -16.41 5.83 3.25
C VAL A 3 -15.70 4.48 3.31
N SER A 4 -16.42 3.45 3.79
CA SER A 4 -15.92 2.08 3.76
C SER A 4 -16.15 1.48 2.38
N LEU A 5 -15.10 0.97 1.75
CA LEU A 5 -15.11 0.40 0.40
C LEU A 5 -15.04 -1.13 0.42
N GLN A 6 -15.60 -1.72 -0.62
CA GLN A 6 -15.40 -3.12 -0.97
C GLN A 6 -14.51 -3.22 -2.22
N LYS A 7 -13.92 -4.38 -2.44
CA LYS A 7 -13.09 -4.68 -3.61
C LYS A 7 -13.77 -4.25 -4.91
N GLY A 8 -13.01 -3.54 -5.74
CA GLY A 8 -13.46 -3.00 -7.04
C GLY A 8 -14.27 -1.71 -6.96
N GLN A 9 -14.62 -1.23 -5.77
CA GLN A 9 -15.31 0.05 -5.63
C GLN A 9 -14.35 1.21 -5.85
N LYS A 10 -14.90 2.27 -6.45
CA LYS A 10 -14.18 3.50 -6.81
C LYS A 10 -14.90 4.70 -6.24
N VAL A 11 -14.14 5.65 -5.71
CA VAL A 11 -14.67 6.88 -5.12
C VAL A 11 -13.85 8.09 -5.56
N SER A 12 -14.49 9.25 -5.71
CA SER A 12 -13.78 10.51 -5.97
C SER A 12 -13.24 11.05 -4.66
N LEU A 13 -11.95 11.44 -4.64
CA LEU A 13 -11.35 12.14 -3.51
C LEU A 13 -11.59 13.63 -3.60
N SER A 14 -11.31 14.23 -4.76
CA SER A 14 -11.32 15.68 -4.92
C SER A 14 -12.73 16.26 -5.10
N LYS A 15 -13.67 15.50 -5.65
CA LYS A 15 -15.05 15.99 -5.82
C LYS A 15 -15.80 16.13 -4.50
N ASP A 16 -15.60 15.14 -3.62
CA ASP A 16 -16.31 15.08 -2.34
C ASP A 16 -15.58 15.85 -1.23
N ASN A 17 -14.30 16.22 -1.46
CA ASN A 17 -13.46 16.98 -0.53
C ASN A 17 -12.82 18.16 -1.27
N GLN A 18 -13.58 19.25 -1.41
CA GLN A 18 -13.11 20.46 -2.09
C GLN A 18 -11.91 21.06 -1.36
N GLY A 19 -10.82 21.29 -2.10
CA GLY A 19 -9.59 21.84 -1.54
C GLY A 19 -8.57 20.81 -1.11
N LEU A 20 -8.93 19.53 -1.03
CA LEU A 20 -7.99 18.45 -0.67
C LEU A 20 -6.71 18.54 -1.50
N ALA A 21 -5.59 18.66 -0.81
CA ALA A 21 -4.27 18.83 -1.40
C ALA A 21 -3.34 17.68 -1.02
N GLN A 22 -3.35 17.30 0.23
CA GLN A 22 -2.38 16.37 0.82
C GLN A 22 -3.12 15.28 1.57
N VAL A 23 -2.67 14.04 1.39
CA VAL A 23 -3.25 12.88 2.06
C VAL A 23 -2.16 12.00 2.65
N ILE A 24 -2.51 11.34 3.75
CA ILE A 24 -1.78 10.20 4.29
C ILE A 24 -2.49 8.93 3.85
N VAL A 25 -1.76 8.05 3.19
CA VAL A 25 -2.20 6.69 2.90
C VAL A 25 -1.64 5.80 3.99
N GLY A 26 -2.50 5.39 4.90
CA GLY A 26 -2.16 4.49 6.00
C GLY A 26 -2.45 3.05 5.64
N LEU A 27 -1.51 2.17 5.94
CA LEU A 27 -1.63 0.72 5.78
C LEU A 27 -1.42 0.06 7.13
N GLY A 28 -2.27 -0.88 7.48
CA GLY A 28 -2.18 -1.59 8.75
C GLY A 28 -2.52 -3.07 8.58
N TRP A 29 -1.95 -3.90 9.47
CA TRP A 29 -2.13 -5.35 9.50
C TRP A 29 -1.84 -5.92 10.87
N ASP A 30 -2.31 -7.13 11.13
CA ASP A 30 -2.00 -7.91 12.32
C ASP A 30 -1.39 -9.26 11.93
N GLU A 31 -0.44 -9.73 12.72
CA GLU A 31 -0.01 -11.12 12.62
C GLU A 31 -1.06 -12.08 13.21
N VAL A 32 -1.33 -13.17 12.49
CA VAL A 32 -2.16 -14.26 13.04
C VAL A 32 -1.41 -14.93 14.19
N LYS A 33 -1.90 -14.77 15.42
CA LYS A 33 -1.33 -15.42 16.61
C LYS A 33 -1.47 -16.94 16.51
N ARG A 34 -0.40 -17.63 16.14
CA ARG A 34 -0.37 -19.09 16.19
C ARG A 34 -0.28 -19.54 17.66
N LYS A 35 -1.17 -20.43 18.09
CA LYS A 35 -1.05 -21.10 19.39
C LYS A 35 0.18 -22.01 19.34
N GLY A 36 1.29 -21.52 19.87
CA GLY A 36 2.53 -22.31 20.00
C GLY A 36 2.37 -23.40 21.07
N GLY A 37 2.80 -24.62 20.77
CA GLY A 37 2.97 -25.66 21.80
C GLY A 37 4.18 -25.34 22.68
N LEU A 38 4.26 -25.98 23.86
CA LEU A 38 5.25 -25.72 24.92
C LEU A 38 6.73 -25.84 24.47
N PHE A 39 7.01 -26.38 23.29
CA PHE A 39 8.34 -26.61 22.71
C PHE A 39 8.51 -26.01 21.31
N SER A 40 7.58 -25.19 20.80
CA SER A 40 7.73 -24.57 19.50
C SER A 40 8.66 -23.35 19.59
N ARG A 41 9.63 -23.24 18.66
CA ARG A 41 10.37 -21.99 18.46
C ARG A 41 9.36 -20.87 18.16
N LYS A 42 9.55 -19.69 18.75
CA LYS A 42 8.75 -18.51 18.37
C LYS A 42 8.85 -18.35 16.86
N PRO A 43 7.72 -18.26 16.13
CA PRO A 43 7.77 -17.94 14.71
C PRO A 43 8.46 -16.59 14.53
N GLN A 44 9.21 -16.44 13.46
CA GLN A 44 9.78 -15.15 13.09
C GLN A 44 8.64 -14.21 12.75
N ALA A 45 8.69 -12.98 13.24
CA ALA A 45 7.73 -11.93 12.92
C ALA A 45 7.61 -11.74 11.41
N ILE A 46 6.41 -11.42 10.94
CA ILE A 46 6.16 -11.13 9.53
C ILE A 46 6.50 -9.67 9.31
N ASP A 47 7.46 -9.45 8.43
CA ASP A 47 7.97 -8.15 8.06
C ASP A 47 7.28 -7.71 6.76
N CYS A 48 6.28 -6.86 6.90
CA CYS A 48 5.52 -6.38 5.76
C CYS A 48 5.92 -4.94 5.44
N ASP A 49 6.23 -4.68 4.17
CA ASP A 49 6.66 -3.39 3.65
C ASP A 49 5.61 -2.78 2.73
N ALA A 50 5.22 -1.56 2.99
CA ALA A 50 4.39 -0.77 2.08
C ALA A 50 5.23 -0.14 0.97
N SER A 51 4.65 0.02 -0.20
CA SER A 51 5.27 0.75 -1.31
C SER A 51 4.24 1.53 -2.11
N ALA A 52 4.68 2.63 -2.72
CA ALA A 52 3.92 3.38 -3.72
C ALA A 52 4.64 3.31 -5.06
N ILE A 53 3.94 2.83 -6.08
CA ILE A 53 4.43 2.67 -7.45
C ILE A 53 3.77 3.74 -8.30
N LEU A 54 4.56 4.75 -8.74
CA LEU A 54 4.07 5.82 -9.61
C LEU A 54 4.10 5.33 -11.07
N LEU A 55 2.95 5.37 -11.71
CA LEU A 55 2.76 4.81 -13.04
C LEU A 55 2.48 5.91 -14.07
N LYS A 56 3.02 5.71 -15.28
CA LYS A 56 2.79 6.53 -16.47
C LYS A 56 2.21 5.62 -17.55
N ASN A 57 0.98 5.87 -17.96
CA ASN A 57 0.23 4.98 -18.86
C ASN A 57 0.18 3.52 -18.34
N GLY A 58 -0.03 3.38 -17.03
CA GLY A 58 -0.13 2.09 -16.36
C GLY A 58 1.20 1.33 -16.21
N LYS A 59 2.35 1.97 -16.45
CA LYS A 59 3.68 1.36 -16.35
C LYS A 59 4.60 2.12 -15.40
N LEU A 60 5.39 1.38 -14.65
CA LEU A 60 6.54 1.90 -13.91
C LEU A 60 7.65 2.22 -14.91
N CYS A 61 8.16 3.46 -14.94
CA CYS A 61 9.11 3.91 -15.94
C CYS A 61 10.57 3.83 -15.48
N GLY A 62 10.83 3.93 -14.19
CA GLY A 62 12.17 3.86 -13.61
C GLY A 62 12.13 3.51 -12.13
N LYS A 63 13.27 3.11 -11.58
CA LYS A 63 13.39 2.77 -10.14
C LYS A 63 13.07 3.97 -9.24
N GLU A 64 13.29 5.18 -9.75
CA GLU A 64 12.99 6.43 -9.06
C GLU A 64 11.48 6.71 -8.90
N ASP A 65 10.63 6.03 -9.69
CA ASP A 65 9.18 6.11 -9.61
C ASP A 65 8.59 5.06 -8.62
N LEU A 66 9.46 4.32 -7.90
CA LEU A 66 9.11 3.40 -6.81
C LEU A 66 9.54 4.01 -5.47
N VAL A 67 8.58 4.24 -4.58
CA VAL A 67 8.77 4.69 -3.20
C VAL A 67 8.54 3.52 -2.25
N TYR A 68 9.55 3.17 -1.46
CA TYR A 68 9.56 2.02 -0.56
C TYR A 68 10.69 2.21 0.48
N PHE A 69 10.91 1.28 1.39
CA PHE A 69 11.94 1.39 2.44
C PHE A 69 13.37 1.71 1.91
N GLY A 70 13.72 1.26 0.69
CA GLY A 70 15.02 1.56 0.06
C GLY A 70 15.07 2.89 -0.71
N ASN A 71 13.94 3.54 -0.94
CA ASN A 71 13.82 4.86 -1.56
C ASN A 71 12.61 5.58 -0.98
N LEU A 72 12.81 6.26 0.15
CA LEU A 72 11.73 6.86 0.93
C LEU A 72 11.05 8.07 0.27
N ARG A 73 11.61 8.62 -0.80
CA ARG A 73 11.11 9.87 -1.39
C ARG A 73 11.19 9.85 -2.90
N HIS A 74 10.06 10.10 -3.55
CA HIS A 74 10.05 10.34 -4.99
C HIS A 74 10.77 11.64 -5.34
N LYS A 75 11.43 11.69 -6.49
CA LYS A 75 12.20 12.88 -6.98
C LYS A 75 11.40 14.19 -7.10
N SER A 76 10.06 14.12 -7.16
CA SER A 76 9.18 15.30 -7.17
C SER A 76 8.80 15.78 -5.77
N ASP A 77 9.21 15.10 -4.73
CA ASP A 77 8.77 15.30 -3.34
C ASP A 77 7.25 15.12 -3.10
N ALA A 78 6.50 14.73 -4.13
CA ALA A 78 5.06 14.57 -4.03
C ALA A 78 4.62 13.30 -3.32
N VAL A 79 5.49 12.29 -3.21
CA VAL A 79 5.22 11.01 -2.55
C VAL A 79 6.38 10.65 -1.65
N MET A 80 6.09 10.42 -0.37
CA MET A 80 7.10 10.13 0.65
C MET A 80 6.63 9.01 1.59
N HIS A 81 7.45 8.00 1.77
CA HIS A 81 7.29 6.98 2.79
C HIS A 81 7.72 7.54 4.14
N GLN A 82 6.89 7.41 5.18
CA GLN A 82 7.14 8.05 6.48
C GLN A 82 8.07 7.24 7.40
N GLY A 83 8.55 6.11 6.94
CA GLY A 83 9.44 5.21 7.67
C GLY A 83 8.90 3.79 7.73
N ASP A 84 9.75 2.88 8.15
CA ASP A 84 9.52 1.44 8.18
C ASP A 84 9.12 0.99 9.59
N ASN A 85 8.11 0.12 9.71
CA ASN A 85 7.70 -0.54 10.95
C ASN A 85 7.96 -2.06 10.86
N LEU A 86 9.10 -2.48 11.35
CA LEU A 86 9.59 -3.87 11.28
C LEU A 86 8.70 -4.92 11.97
N THR A 87 7.69 -4.54 12.73
CA THR A 87 6.96 -5.47 13.59
C THR A 87 5.45 -5.46 13.44
N GLY A 88 4.86 -4.47 12.77
CA GLY A 88 3.41 -4.30 12.73
C GLY A 88 2.77 -4.26 14.13
N ALA A 89 3.53 -3.82 15.13
CA ALA A 89 3.09 -3.78 16.52
C ALA A 89 2.74 -2.35 16.91
N GLY A 90 1.45 -2.07 17.03
CA GLY A 90 0.93 -0.77 17.43
C GLY A 90 -0.56 -0.66 17.22
N ASP A 91 -1.18 0.39 17.77
CA ASP A 91 -2.56 0.76 17.47
C ASP A 91 -2.53 1.77 16.31
N GLY A 92 -3.17 1.45 15.19
CA GLY A 92 -3.29 2.33 14.02
C GLY A 92 -2.55 1.83 12.78
N ASP A 93 -2.05 2.74 11.96
CA ASP A 93 -1.30 2.38 10.74
C ASP A 93 0.09 1.86 11.10
N ASP A 94 0.48 0.74 10.49
CA ASP A 94 1.84 0.21 10.62
C ASP A 94 2.80 0.99 9.76
N GLU A 95 2.39 1.36 8.55
CA GLU A 95 3.16 2.21 7.67
C GLU A 95 2.30 3.29 7.02
N GLN A 96 2.92 4.41 6.73
CA GLN A 96 2.26 5.57 6.14
C GLN A 96 3.03 6.13 4.95
N ILE A 97 2.29 6.50 3.91
CA ILE A 97 2.82 7.17 2.73
C ILE A 97 2.11 8.51 2.56
N PHE A 98 2.87 9.58 2.64
CA PHE A 98 2.40 10.93 2.33
C PHE A 98 2.28 11.15 0.84
N VAL A 99 1.22 11.80 0.39
CA VAL A 99 0.97 12.14 -1.02
C VAL A 99 0.46 13.56 -1.15
N ASP A 100 1.24 14.42 -1.82
CA ASP A 100 0.78 15.75 -2.27
C ASP A 100 0.16 15.63 -3.65
N LEU A 101 -1.16 15.60 -3.70
CA LEU A 101 -1.94 15.40 -4.93
C LEU A 101 -1.73 16.49 -5.98
N LYS A 102 -1.33 17.71 -5.55
CA LYS A 102 -1.08 18.85 -6.43
C LYS A 102 0.33 18.84 -7.00
N ALA A 103 1.30 18.29 -6.25
CA ALA A 103 2.70 18.23 -6.66
C ALA A 103 3.03 17.00 -7.51
N ILE A 104 2.11 16.02 -7.64
CA ILE A 104 2.32 14.85 -8.48
C ILE A 104 2.51 15.29 -9.94
N PRO A 105 3.62 14.88 -10.62
CA PRO A 105 3.86 15.21 -12.02
C PRO A 105 2.67 14.84 -12.92
N GLU A 106 2.36 15.70 -13.89
CA GLU A 106 1.24 15.47 -14.82
C GLU A 106 1.38 14.16 -15.62
N SER A 107 2.61 13.72 -15.87
CA SER A 107 2.89 12.45 -16.54
C SER A 107 2.51 11.22 -15.72
N VAL A 108 2.31 11.35 -14.41
CA VAL A 108 1.87 10.27 -13.53
C VAL A 108 0.35 10.25 -13.53
N ASP A 109 -0.22 9.18 -14.03
CA ASP A 109 -1.67 9.00 -14.12
C ASP A 109 -2.23 8.12 -13.00
N LYS A 110 -1.35 7.38 -12.31
CA LYS A 110 -1.74 6.44 -11.27
C LYS A 110 -0.63 6.23 -10.24
N ILE A 111 -1.02 5.99 -8.98
CA ILE A 111 -0.13 5.51 -7.91
C ILE A 111 -0.76 4.25 -7.33
N ALA A 112 -0.07 3.11 -7.48
CA ALA A 112 -0.49 1.86 -6.87
C ALA A 112 0.16 1.71 -5.49
N PHE A 113 -0.64 1.41 -4.47
CA PHE A 113 -0.16 1.12 -3.11
C PHE A 113 -0.13 -0.38 -2.92
N THR A 114 1.01 -0.87 -2.47
CA THR A 114 1.27 -2.30 -2.35
C THR A 114 1.83 -2.63 -0.98
N VAL A 115 1.61 -3.86 -0.52
CA VAL A 115 2.28 -4.43 0.65
C VAL A 115 2.97 -5.71 0.22
N THR A 116 4.21 -5.89 0.65
CA THR A 116 5.01 -7.10 0.36
C THR A 116 5.56 -7.67 1.66
N ILE A 117 5.75 -8.99 1.72
CA ILE A 117 6.43 -9.65 2.84
C ILE A 117 7.91 -9.76 2.49
N TYR A 118 8.76 -9.18 3.34
CA TYR A 118 10.21 -9.22 3.17
C TYR A 118 10.76 -10.66 3.33
N GLU A 119 11.60 -11.09 2.38
CA GLU A 119 12.18 -12.44 2.36
C GLU A 119 11.15 -13.58 2.54
N ALA A 120 9.93 -13.39 2.01
CA ALA A 120 8.80 -14.30 2.20
C ALA A 120 9.11 -15.77 1.87
N GLN A 121 9.84 -16.03 0.79
CA GLN A 121 10.19 -17.39 0.37
C GLN A 121 11.18 -18.05 1.33
N GLU A 122 12.21 -17.34 1.74
CA GLU A 122 13.25 -17.82 2.66
C GLU A 122 12.65 -18.09 4.05
N ARG A 123 11.77 -17.19 4.50
CA ARG A 123 11.09 -17.27 5.79
C ARG A 123 9.85 -18.18 5.76
N ARG A 124 9.44 -18.66 4.57
CA ARG A 124 8.21 -19.46 4.34
C ARG A 124 6.97 -18.77 4.88
N GLN A 125 6.86 -17.49 4.57
CA GLN A 125 5.76 -16.63 4.99
C GLN A 125 4.88 -16.26 3.80
N ASN A 126 3.59 -16.02 4.06
CA ASN A 126 2.61 -15.54 3.08
C ASN A 126 1.50 -14.75 3.80
N PHE A 127 0.66 -14.08 3.06
CA PHE A 127 -0.42 -13.27 3.63
C PHE A 127 -1.53 -14.08 4.32
N GLY A 128 -1.60 -15.40 4.16
CA GLY A 128 -2.45 -16.26 5.01
C GLY A 128 -2.05 -16.28 6.49
N GLN A 129 -0.91 -15.68 6.83
CA GLN A 129 -0.41 -15.50 8.20
C GLN A 129 -0.64 -14.07 8.71
N VAL A 130 -1.25 -13.21 7.90
CA VAL A 130 -1.60 -11.81 8.19
C VAL A 130 -3.12 -11.71 8.29
N SER A 131 -3.61 -10.90 9.19
CA SER A 131 -5.04 -10.63 9.38
C SER A 131 -5.28 -9.14 9.53
N ASN A 132 -6.55 -8.73 9.44
CA ASN A 132 -6.99 -7.35 9.61
C ASN A 132 -6.23 -6.33 8.75
N ALA A 133 -5.75 -6.77 7.57
CA ALA A 133 -5.07 -5.87 6.65
C ALA A 133 -6.04 -4.84 6.08
N TYR A 134 -5.62 -3.58 6.05
CA TYR A 134 -6.41 -2.49 5.51
C TYR A 134 -5.55 -1.42 4.84
N ILE A 135 -6.20 -0.60 4.02
CA ILE A 135 -5.70 0.70 3.57
C ILE A 135 -6.73 1.77 3.91
N ARG A 136 -6.25 2.92 4.35
CA ARG A 136 -7.09 4.10 4.55
C ARG A 136 -6.45 5.35 3.96
N ILE A 137 -7.27 6.32 3.62
CA ILE A 137 -6.84 7.64 3.19
C ILE A 137 -7.34 8.66 4.18
N VAL A 138 -6.42 9.45 4.70
CA VAL A 138 -6.65 10.49 5.68
C VAL A 138 -6.27 11.83 5.05
N ASP A 139 -7.11 12.84 5.19
CA ASP A 139 -6.78 14.22 4.88
C ASP A 139 -5.71 14.71 5.87
N GLU A 140 -4.55 15.10 5.36
CA GLU A 140 -3.40 15.47 6.19
C GLU A 140 -3.67 16.74 7.01
N ASP A 141 -4.35 17.73 6.43
CA ASP A 141 -4.64 19.00 7.08
C ASP A 141 -5.63 18.86 8.25
N THR A 142 -6.64 18.02 8.08
CA THR A 142 -7.75 17.88 9.05
C THR A 142 -7.66 16.64 9.92
N ASN A 143 -6.76 15.71 9.60
CA ASN A 143 -6.62 14.37 10.17
C ASN A 143 -7.95 13.56 10.11
N GLN A 144 -8.80 13.87 9.13
CA GLN A 144 -10.05 13.15 8.93
C GLN A 144 -9.84 11.96 8.02
N GLU A 145 -10.24 10.77 8.46
CA GLU A 145 -10.30 9.59 7.58
C GLU A 145 -11.41 9.80 6.54
N LEU A 146 -11.00 9.76 5.27
CA LEU A 146 -11.89 9.93 4.11
C LEU A 146 -12.39 8.59 3.58
N ILE A 147 -11.49 7.61 3.51
CA ILE A 147 -11.71 6.29 2.91
C ILE A 147 -11.05 5.23 3.76
N ARG A 148 -11.72 4.07 3.85
CA ARG A 148 -11.16 2.84 4.39
C ARG A 148 -11.55 1.64 3.52
N TYR A 149 -10.60 0.77 3.26
CA TYR A 149 -10.82 -0.53 2.63
C TYR A 149 -10.12 -1.60 3.46
N ASP A 150 -10.92 -2.47 4.07
CA ASP A 150 -10.44 -3.65 4.79
C ASP A 150 -10.36 -4.82 3.79
N LEU A 151 -9.19 -5.48 3.72
CA LEU A 151 -8.99 -6.62 2.83
C LEU A 151 -9.68 -7.85 3.44
N GLY A 152 -10.67 -8.37 2.74
CA GLY A 152 -11.45 -9.53 3.16
C GLY A 152 -11.15 -10.81 2.38
N GLU A 153 -10.23 -10.74 1.39
CA GLU A 153 -9.89 -11.86 0.54
C GLU A 153 -8.92 -12.84 1.23
N ASP A 154 -8.95 -14.10 0.80
CA ASP A 154 -7.97 -15.10 1.20
C ASP A 154 -6.70 -14.97 0.34
N PHE A 155 -5.60 -14.59 0.98
CA PHE A 155 -4.28 -14.48 0.37
C PHE A 155 -3.31 -15.55 0.91
N SER A 156 -3.77 -16.79 0.98
CA SER A 156 -3.06 -17.89 1.66
C SER A 156 -1.73 -18.30 1.01
N ILE A 157 -1.47 -17.90 -0.22
CA ILE A 157 -0.23 -18.23 -0.96
C ILE A 157 0.52 -17.01 -1.49
N GLU A 158 -0.09 -15.84 -1.41
CA GLU A 158 0.48 -14.59 -1.92
C GLU A 158 1.53 -14.01 -0.96
N THR A 159 2.52 -13.34 -1.54
CA THR A 159 3.61 -12.67 -0.83
C THR A 159 3.70 -11.18 -1.16
N ALA A 160 2.81 -10.71 -2.01
CA ALA A 160 2.63 -9.31 -2.36
C ALA A 160 1.16 -9.04 -2.70
N ILE A 161 0.67 -7.86 -2.35
CA ILE A 161 -0.71 -7.43 -2.61
C ILE A 161 -0.68 -6.00 -3.18
N VAL A 162 -1.39 -5.77 -4.29
CA VAL A 162 -1.82 -4.43 -4.67
C VAL A 162 -3.11 -4.14 -3.91
N VAL A 163 -3.03 -3.27 -2.92
CA VAL A 163 -4.15 -3.00 -1.99
C VAL A 163 -5.14 -2.04 -2.62
N GLY A 164 -4.64 -0.96 -3.22
CA GLY A 164 -5.46 0.04 -3.88
C GLY A 164 -4.65 0.97 -4.77
N GLU A 165 -5.32 1.85 -5.46
CA GLU A 165 -4.66 2.83 -6.33
C GLU A 165 -5.34 4.21 -6.29
N LEU A 166 -4.54 5.26 -6.29
CA LEU A 166 -4.97 6.60 -6.70
C LEU A 166 -4.82 6.72 -8.20
N TYR A 167 -5.80 7.31 -8.87
CA TYR A 167 -5.71 7.53 -10.32
C TYR A 167 -6.39 8.83 -10.75
N ARG A 168 -5.85 9.45 -11.81
CA ARG A 168 -6.44 10.63 -12.43
C ARG A 168 -7.57 10.23 -13.37
N HIS A 169 -8.71 10.92 -13.25
CA HIS A 169 -9.83 10.76 -14.18
C HIS A 169 -10.59 12.08 -14.31
N ASN A 170 -10.63 12.63 -15.52
CA ASN A 170 -11.28 13.92 -15.82
C ASN A 170 -10.81 15.08 -14.92
N GLY A 171 -9.51 15.17 -14.66
CA GLY A 171 -8.93 16.22 -13.80
C GLY A 171 -9.09 16.00 -12.30
N GLU A 172 -9.70 14.90 -11.87
CA GLU A 172 -9.91 14.53 -10.48
C GLU A 172 -9.02 13.37 -10.06
N TRP A 173 -8.63 13.36 -8.79
CA TRP A 173 -8.05 12.17 -8.16
C TRP A 173 -9.17 11.29 -7.59
N LYS A 174 -9.09 10.01 -7.94
CA LYS A 174 -10.00 8.96 -7.46
C LYS A 174 -9.23 7.84 -6.81
N PHE A 175 -9.88 7.14 -5.91
CA PHE A 175 -9.34 5.91 -5.32
C PHE A 175 -10.11 4.68 -5.81
N ASN A 176 -9.40 3.58 -6.02
CA ASN A 176 -9.94 2.29 -6.40
C ASN A 176 -9.42 1.23 -5.43
N ALA A 177 -10.33 0.52 -4.75
CA ALA A 177 -10.01 -0.62 -3.89
C ALA A 177 -9.72 -1.85 -4.77
N ILE A 178 -8.49 -2.39 -4.73
CA ILE A 178 -8.05 -3.45 -5.65
C ILE A 178 -8.05 -4.83 -4.99
N GLY A 179 -7.24 -5.05 -3.96
CA GLY A 179 -7.11 -6.35 -3.30
C GLY A 179 -6.66 -7.46 -4.28
N SER A 180 -5.55 -7.28 -4.98
CA SER A 180 -5.00 -8.30 -5.90
C SER A 180 -3.69 -8.84 -5.39
N GLY A 181 -3.61 -10.16 -5.19
CA GLY A 181 -2.45 -10.85 -4.68
C GLY A 181 -1.49 -11.36 -5.77
N PHE A 182 -0.22 -11.43 -5.43
CA PHE A 182 0.87 -11.91 -6.29
C PHE A 182 1.82 -12.80 -5.50
N GLN A 183 2.43 -13.76 -6.21
CA GLN A 183 3.55 -14.53 -5.69
C GLN A 183 4.87 -13.94 -6.24
N GLY A 184 5.91 -13.85 -5.41
CA GLY A 184 7.24 -13.35 -5.81
C GLY A 184 7.56 -11.95 -5.30
N GLY A 185 6.81 -11.43 -4.31
CA GLY A 185 7.11 -10.20 -3.59
C GLY A 185 7.16 -8.96 -4.50
N LEU A 186 7.98 -7.98 -4.09
CA LEU A 186 8.13 -6.69 -4.80
C LEU A 186 8.62 -6.87 -6.24
N ALA A 187 9.49 -7.86 -6.49
CA ALA A 187 9.99 -8.14 -7.84
C ALA A 187 8.86 -8.53 -8.82
N ALA A 188 7.91 -9.35 -8.37
CA ALA A 188 6.75 -9.72 -9.17
C ALA A 188 5.84 -8.52 -9.48
N LEU A 189 5.65 -7.61 -8.51
CA LEU A 189 4.90 -6.37 -8.72
C LEU A 189 5.59 -5.45 -9.73
N CYS A 190 6.90 -5.23 -9.58
CA CYS A 190 7.67 -4.44 -10.54
C CYS A 190 7.58 -5.04 -11.96
N GLY A 191 7.67 -6.37 -12.09
CA GLY A 191 7.49 -7.09 -13.35
C GLY A 191 6.08 -6.91 -13.93
N HIS A 192 5.04 -6.95 -13.10
CA HIS A 192 3.66 -6.69 -13.51
C HIS A 192 3.50 -5.27 -14.09
N TYR A 193 4.18 -4.29 -13.52
CA TYR A 193 4.18 -2.90 -13.99
C TYR A 193 5.26 -2.58 -15.03
N GLY A 194 5.98 -3.58 -15.55
CA GLY A 194 6.84 -3.47 -16.73
C GLY A 194 8.32 -3.23 -16.45
N ILE A 195 8.79 -3.32 -15.20
CA ILE A 195 10.22 -3.28 -14.86
C ILE A 195 10.65 -4.61 -14.25
N GLN A 196 11.76 -5.16 -14.77
CA GLN A 196 12.46 -6.26 -14.10
C GLN A 196 13.45 -5.68 -13.10
N VAL A 197 13.27 -6.02 -11.83
CA VAL A 197 14.27 -5.80 -10.76
C VAL A 197 15.08 -7.09 -10.64
N ALA A 198 16.38 -6.93 -10.84
CA ALA A 198 17.34 -8.03 -10.69
C ALA A 198 17.58 -8.27 -9.18
#